data_f9188a337df1c3929af7767d65ae4adb
#
_entry.id   f9188a337df1c3929af7767d65ae4adb
#
_cell.length_a   1.000
_cell.length_b   1.000
_cell.length_c   1.000
_cell.angle_alpha   90.00
_cell.angle_beta   90.00
_cell.angle_gamma   90.00
#
_symmetry.space_group_name_H-M   'P 1'
#
loop_
_entity.id
_entity.type
_entity.pdbx_description
1 polymer ?
#
loop_
_entity_poly.entity_id
_entity_poly.type
_entity_poly.pdbx_seq_one_letter_code
_entity_poly.pdbx_strand_id
1 'polypeptide(L)'
;MENKLPIAQALSEVMKAVGAIAKKDKNTAQGFNFRGIDSVVNAVSPALQKFGVVVVPSVEEYDYQTVEIGRNRTAMGHVRVKVTYTFIGVNGDAIKATVVGEAMDSGDKATAKAMSVAFRTALLQSLSLPTDEVDPDAHSYERSSAEDVLAPEAVIVKINQSTTIESLSEVGQYITANKDSYPVGLLDQFRAKFKEQQSKLTPTKLEEEIEDVSTIEPARVTV
;
A
#
# COMPACT_ATOMS: atom_id res chain seq x y z
N MET A 1 -40.39 -1.23 -31.17
CA MET A 1 -39.80 -0.36 -30.08
C MET A 1 -38.75 -1.19 -29.40
N GLU A 2 -37.49 -0.78 -29.51
CA GLU A 2 -36.42 -1.42 -28.76
C GLU A 2 -36.75 -1.34 -27.27
N ASN A 3 -36.76 -2.47 -26.61
CA ASN A 3 -37.06 -2.56 -25.18
C ASN A 3 -35.87 -1.97 -24.41
N LYS A 4 -35.93 -0.68 -24.09
CA LYS A 4 -34.87 0.04 -23.35
C LYS A 4 -34.84 -0.49 -21.92
N LEU A 5 -33.67 -1.00 -21.50
CA LEU A 5 -33.49 -1.56 -20.15
C LEU A 5 -33.69 -0.47 -19.08
N PRO A 6 -34.40 -0.75 -17.97
CA PRO A 6 -34.36 0.08 -16.79
C PRO A 6 -32.94 0.15 -16.23
N ILE A 7 -32.58 1.27 -15.59
CA ILE A 7 -31.20 1.54 -15.10
C ILE A 7 -30.64 0.40 -14.26
N ALA A 8 -31.44 -0.22 -13.40
CA ALA A 8 -30.97 -1.33 -12.56
C ALA A 8 -30.56 -2.56 -13.40
N GLN A 9 -31.30 -2.85 -14.47
CA GLN A 9 -30.95 -3.92 -15.38
C GLN A 9 -29.77 -3.56 -16.28
N ALA A 10 -29.70 -2.30 -16.75
CA ALA A 10 -28.54 -1.80 -17.50
C ALA A 10 -27.25 -1.91 -16.69
N LEU A 11 -27.26 -1.53 -15.40
CA LEU A 11 -26.10 -1.67 -14.51
C LEU A 11 -25.74 -3.15 -14.27
N SER A 12 -26.72 -4.04 -14.16
CA SER A 12 -26.46 -5.49 -14.06
C SER A 12 -25.74 -6.03 -15.30
N GLU A 13 -26.13 -5.58 -16.49
CA GLU A 13 -25.44 -5.96 -17.73
C GLU A 13 -24.05 -5.33 -17.84
N VAL A 14 -23.85 -4.09 -17.34
CA VAL A 14 -22.52 -3.47 -17.20
C VAL A 14 -21.63 -4.33 -16.32
N MET A 15 -22.10 -4.77 -15.14
CA MET A 15 -21.34 -5.63 -14.23
C MET A 15 -20.88 -6.93 -14.90
N LYS A 16 -21.78 -7.59 -15.62
CA LYS A 16 -21.47 -8.82 -16.38
C LYS A 16 -20.42 -8.58 -17.48
N ALA A 17 -20.54 -7.45 -18.19
CA ALA A 17 -19.64 -7.13 -19.30
C ALA A 17 -18.23 -6.74 -18.83
N VAL A 18 -18.11 -6.10 -17.67
CA VAL A 18 -16.80 -5.66 -17.12
C VAL A 18 -16.06 -6.83 -16.49
N GLY A 19 -16.73 -7.66 -15.70
CA GLY A 19 -16.09 -8.73 -14.94
C GLY A 19 -15.11 -8.23 -13.90
N ALA A 20 -14.05 -9.00 -13.65
CA ALA A 20 -13.02 -8.67 -12.68
C ALA A 20 -12.00 -7.66 -13.20
N ILE A 21 -11.54 -6.75 -12.34
CA ILE A 21 -10.48 -5.78 -12.64
C ILE A 21 -9.27 -6.05 -11.77
N ALA A 22 -8.17 -6.53 -12.38
CA ALA A 22 -6.92 -6.80 -11.68
C ALA A 22 -6.22 -5.51 -11.20
N LYS A 23 -5.46 -5.61 -10.10
CA LYS A 23 -4.60 -4.53 -9.59
C LYS A 23 -3.29 -4.48 -10.40
N LYS A 24 -3.28 -3.72 -11.50
CA LYS A 24 -2.13 -3.59 -12.40
C LYS A 24 -1.26 -2.37 -12.09
N ASP A 25 -1.81 -1.35 -11.42
CA ASP A 25 -1.09 -0.12 -11.11
C ASP A 25 -0.24 -0.33 -9.86
N LYS A 26 1.03 0.09 -9.89
CA LYS A 26 1.99 -0.09 -8.79
C LYS A 26 2.27 1.24 -8.09
N ASN A 27 2.04 1.28 -6.78
CA ASN A 27 2.55 2.37 -5.95
C ASN A 27 4.02 2.07 -5.61
N THR A 28 4.95 2.71 -6.34
CA THR A 28 6.39 2.48 -6.18
C THR A 28 6.93 3.00 -4.85
N ALA A 29 6.28 4.00 -4.24
CA ALA A 29 6.70 4.57 -2.96
C ALA A 29 6.37 3.67 -1.76
N GLN A 30 5.29 2.90 -1.85
CA GLN A 30 4.79 2.05 -0.77
C GLN A 30 4.81 0.55 -1.11
N GLY A 31 5.18 0.19 -2.35
CA GLY A 31 5.43 -1.19 -2.78
C GLY A 31 4.20 -2.07 -3.01
N PHE A 32 2.98 -1.52 -3.04
CA PHE A 32 1.75 -2.29 -3.28
C PHE A 32 1.13 -2.03 -4.65
N ASN A 33 0.36 -3.00 -5.15
CA ASN A 33 -0.45 -2.85 -6.36
C ASN A 33 -1.85 -2.36 -6.01
N PHE A 34 -2.42 -1.52 -6.88
CA PHE A 34 -3.79 -1.00 -6.73
C PHE A 34 -4.52 -0.91 -8.07
N ARG A 35 -5.81 -0.63 -8.02
CA ARG A 35 -6.62 -0.33 -9.21
C ARG A 35 -6.69 1.19 -9.34
N GLY A 36 -5.90 1.76 -10.25
CA GLY A 36 -5.94 3.19 -10.56
C GLY A 36 -7.28 3.61 -11.17
N ILE A 37 -7.58 4.92 -11.15
CA ILE A 37 -8.81 5.44 -11.76
C ILE A 37 -8.85 5.12 -13.26
N ASP A 38 -7.74 5.26 -13.97
CA ASP A 38 -7.69 5.02 -15.41
C ASP A 38 -7.96 3.55 -15.74
N SER A 39 -7.39 2.61 -14.99
CA SER A 39 -7.64 1.18 -15.16
C SER A 39 -9.13 0.83 -14.97
N VAL A 40 -9.78 1.44 -13.97
CA VAL A 40 -11.21 1.21 -13.69
C VAL A 40 -12.08 1.86 -14.76
N VAL A 41 -11.83 3.12 -15.12
CA VAL A 41 -12.61 3.84 -16.12
C VAL A 41 -12.48 3.17 -17.49
N ASN A 42 -11.28 2.78 -17.91
CA ASN A 42 -11.04 2.10 -19.19
C ASN A 42 -11.75 0.74 -19.27
N ALA A 43 -11.89 0.04 -18.15
CA ALA A 43 -12.63 -1.22 -18.11
C ALA A 43 -14.16 -1.01 -18.14
N VAL A 44 -14.67 0.01 -17.43
CA VAL A 44 -16.10 0.22 -17.23
C VAL A 44 -16.74 1.04 -18.35
N SER A 45 -16.05 2.06 -18.88
CA SER A 45 -16.61 3.02 -19.86
C SER A 45 -17.21 2.36 -21.12
N PRO A 46 -16.58 1.35 -21.76
CA PRO A 46 -17.17 0.69 -22.93
C PRO A 46 -18.50 0.01 -22.61
N ALA A 47 -18.63 -0.59 -21.42
CA ALA A 47 -19.87 -1.23 -20.99
C ALA A 47 -20.97 -0.21 -20.67
N LEU A 48 -20.63 0.89 -19.99
CA LEU A 48 -21.59 1.98 -19.75
C LEU A 48 -22.13 2.53 -21.08
N GLN A 49 -21.25 2.79 -22.05
CA GLN A 49 -21.64 3.27 -23.36
C GLN A 49 -22.54 2.26 -24.09
N LYS A 50 -22.18 0.97 -24.06
CA LYS A 50 -22.96 -0.09 -24.69
C LYS A 50 -24.40 -0.17 -24.18
N PHE A 51 -24.59 0.02 -22.88
CA PHE A 51 -25.91 -0.07 -22.23
C PHE A 51 -26.57 1.29 -22.00
N GLY A 52 -26.01 2.37 -22.58
CA GLY A 52 -26.60 3.71 -22.60
C GLY A 52 -26.66 4.36 -21.19
N VAL A 53 -25.71 4.06 -20.34
CA VAL A 53 -25.62 4.64 -18.99
C VAL A 53 -24.67 5.83 -18.97
N VAL A 54 -25.13 6.97 -18.47
CA VAL A 54 -24.35 8.19 -18.23
C VAL A 54 -24.12 8.34 -16.74
N VAL A 55 -22.92 8.74 -16.31
CA VAL A 55 -22.59 8.98 -14.90
C VAL A 55 -22.28 10.47 -14.71
N VAL A 56 -23.03 11.11 -13.80
CA VAL A 56 -22.89 12.55 -13.52
C VAL A 56 -22.54 12.75 -12.04
N PRO A 57 -21.41 13.41 -11.72
CA PRO A 57 -21.04 13.76 -10.34
C PRO A 57 -21.76 15.02 -9.84
N SER A 58 -22.08 15.03 -8.54
CA SER A 58 -22.48 16.20 -7.77
C SER A 58 -21.66 16.25 -6.51
N VAL A 59 -20.88 17.31 -6.29
CA VAL A 59 -20.08 17.50 -5.07
C VAL A 59 -21.02 18.04 -3.98
N GLU A 60 -21.20 17.24 -2.93
CA GLU A 60 -22.07 17.57 -1.79
C GLU A 60 -21.30 18.33 -0.69
N GLU A 61 -20.07 17.88 -0.44
CA GLU A 61 -19.18 18.47 0.56
C GLU A 61 -17.75 18.53 0.03
N TYR A 62 -17.06 19.63 0.36
CA TYR A 62 -15.68 19.86 -0.01
C TYR A 62 -14.92 20.51 1.14
N ASP A 63 -13.86 19.89 1.60
CA ASP A 63 -12.97 20.40 2.62
C ASP A 63 -11.53 20.41 2.10
N TYR A 64 -10.84 21.55 2.27
CA TYR A 64 -9.45 21.71 1.91
C TYR A 64 -8.67 22.25 3.10
N GLN A 65 -7.64 21.53 3.50
CA GLN A 65 -6.76 21.93 4.59
C GLN A 65 -5.30 21.88 4.12
N THR A 66 -4.47 22.79 4.61
CA THR A 66 -3.03 22.65 4.48
C THR A 66 -2.50 21.95 5.73
N VAL A 67 -1.85 20.82 5.56
CA VAL A 67 -1.25 20.04 6.64
C VAL A 67 0.25 19.90 6.44
N GLU A 68 1.00 19.83 7.53
CA GLU A 68 2.44 19.60 7.49
C GLU A 68 2.74 18.14 7.77
N ILE A 69 3.48 17.48 6.89
CA ILE A 69 3.77 16.04 6.98
C ILE A 69 5.27 15.77 7.00
N GLY A 70 5.63 14.74 7.77
CA GLY A 70 6.99 14.23 7.88
C GLY A 70 7.91 15.12 8.71
N ARG A 71 9.18 14.68 8.84
CA ARG A 71 10.20 15.39 9.62
C ARG A 71 10.55 16.78 9.08
N ASN A 72 10.41 16.95 7.76
CA ASN A 72 10.73 18.21 7.07
C ASN A 72 9.54 19.18 7.07
N ARG A 73 8.41 18.85 7.74
CA ARG A 73 7.19 19.67 7.80
C ARG A 73 6.75 20.13 6.40
N THR A 74 6.77 19.22 5.44
CA THR A 74 6.36 19.53 4.07
C THR A 74 4.88 19.91 4.07
N ALA A 75 4.57 21.12 3.63
CA ALA A 75 3.19 21.56 3.48
C ALA A 75 2.52 20.79 2.34
N MET A 76 1.35 20.20 2.63
CA MET A 76 0.55 19.46 1.67
C MET A 76 -0.90 19.92 1.71
N GLY A 77 -1.52 20.08 0.54
CA GLY A 77 -2.96 20.21 0.43
C GLY A 77 -3.61 18.86 0.77
N HIS A 78 -4.46 18.83 1.77
CA HIS A 78 -5.28 17.69 2.14
C HIS A 78 -6.73 17.99 1.78
N VAL A 79 -7.31 17.18 0.91
CA VAL A 79 -8.68 17.38 0.41
C VAL A 79 -9.54 16.18 0.75
N ARG A 80 -10.73 16.48 1.28
CA ARG A 80 -11.83 15.54 1.47
C ARG A 80 -13.03 16.01 0.66
N VAL A 81 -13.64 15.07 -0.07
CA VAL A 81 -14.84 15.32 -0.85
C VAL A 81 -15.90 14.29 -0.55
N LYS A 82 -17.17 14.70 -0.51
CA LYS A 82 -18.31 13.81 -0.58
C LYS A 82 -19.02 14.06 -1.89
N VAL A 83 -19.14 13.03 -2.70
CA VAL A 83 -19.64 13.13 -4.07
C VAL A 83 -20.75 12.13 -4.28
N THR A 84 -21.87 12.61 -4.83
CA THR A 84 -22.96 11.78 -5.31
C THR A 84 -22.80 11.58 -6.81
N TYR A 85 -22.65 10.33 -7.25
CA TYR A 85 -22.64 9.93 -8.64
C TYR A 85 -24.01 9.43 -9.02
N THR A 86 -24.64 10.06 -10.03
CA THR A 86 -25.95 9.68 -10.57
C THR A 86 -25.73 8.89 -11.84
N PHE A 87 -26.10 7.61 -11.83
CA PHE A 87 -26.12 6.74 -12.99
C PHE A 87 -27.49 6.88 -13.67
N ILE A 88 -27.51 7.42 -14.88
CA ILE A 88 -28.74 7.76 -15.62
C ILE A 88 -28.88 6.80 -16.80
N GLY A 89 -29.98 6.08 -16.86
CA GLY A 89 -30.34 5.18 -17.98
C GLY A 89 -30.99 5.89 -19.15
N VAL A 90 -31.13 5.16 -20.26
CA VAL A 90 -31.74 5.66 -21.52
C VAL A 90 -33.21 6.10 -21.38
N ASN A 91 -33.88 5.68 -20.31
CA ASN A 91 -35.28 6.07 -20.03
C ASN A 91 -35.37 7.32 -19.14
N GLY A 92 -34.19 7.88 -18.68
CA GLY A 92 -34.15 8.97 -17.74
C GLY A 92 -34.29 8.51 -16.28
N ASP A 93 -34.45 7.23 -16.02
CA ASP A 93 -34.42 6.64 -14.70
C ASP A 93 -32.98 6.64 -14.16
N ALA A 94 -32.83 6.74 -12.84
CA ALA A 94 -31.49 6.94 -12.25
C ALA A 94 -31.32 6.23 -10.90
N ILE A 95 -30.08 5.81 -10.63
CA ILE A 95 -29.62 5.32 -9.33
C ILE A 95 -28.48 6.23 -8.87
N LYS A 96 -28.47 6.56 -7.58
CA LYS A 96 -27.44 7.43 -6.96
C LYS A 96 -26.55 6.63 -6.03
N ALA A 97 -25.25 6.94 -6.08
CA ALA A 97 -24.27 6.42 -5.15
C ALA A 97 -23.46 7.59 -4.56
N THR A 98 -23.50 7.75 -3.24
CA THR A 98 -22.74 8.77 -2.52
C THR A 98 -21.52 8.13 -1.87
N VAL A 99 -20.35 8.68 -2.16
CA VAL A 99 -19.07 8.20 -1.64
C VAL A 99 -18.22 9.37 -1.14
N VAL A 100 -17.23 9.04 -0.32
CA VAL A 100 -16.20 9.98 0.12
C VAL A 100 -14.88 9.66 -0.58
N GLY A 101 -14.11 10.71 -0.89
CA GLY A 101 -12.77 10.62 -1.44
C GLY A 101 -11.83 11.52 -0.66
N GLU A 102 -10.62 11.06 -0.47
CA GLU A 102 -9.58 11.79 0.26
C GLU A 102 -8.25 11.67 -0.48
N ALA A 103 -7.50 12.76 -0.53
CA ALA A 103 -6.16 12.75 -1.11
C ALA A 103 -5.30 13.88 -0.55
N MET A 104 -3.98 13.64 -0.60
CA MET A 104 -2.97 14.64 -0.29
C MET A 104 -2.06 14.88 -1.50
N ASP A 105 -1.63 16.13 -1.65
CA ASP A 105 -0.67 16.51 -2.68
C ASP A 105 0.15 17.72 -2.22
N SER A 106 1.45 17.70 -2.51
CA SER A 106 2.36 18.82 -2.20
C SER A 106 2.29 19.97 -3.22
N GLY A 107 1.55 19.78 -4.31
CA GLY A 107 1.30 20.77 -5.36
C GLY A 107 -0.18 21.14 -5.45
N ASP A 108 -0.65 21.30 -6.67
CA ASP A 108 -2.00 21.79 -7.00
C ASP A 108 -3.03 20.68 -7.29
N LYS A 109 -2.67 19.40 -7.11
CA LYS A 109 -3.46 18.25 -7.59
C LYS A 109 -4.31 17.56 -6.52
N ALA A 110 -4.30 18.04 -5.27
CA ALA A 110 -5.01 17.38 -4.17
C ALA A 110 -6.51 17.16 -4.47
N THR A 111 -7.20 18.21 -4.98
CA THR A 111 -8.62 18.12 -5.37
C THR A 111 -8.86 17.11 -6.48
N ALA A 112 -8.06 17.15 -7.56
CA ALA A 112 -8.20 16.22 -8.67
C ALA A 112 -7.96 14.77 -8.24
N LYS A 113 -6.98 14.54 -7.36
CA LYS A 113 -6.72 13.22 -6.76
C LYS A 113 -7.89 12.75 -5.90
N ALA A 114 -8.45 13.61 -5.02
CA ALA A 114 -9.60 13.26 -4.18
C ALA A 114 -10.83 12.88 -5.03
N MET A 115 -11.12 13.65 -6.09
CA MET A 115 -12.19 13.36 -7.05
C MET A 115 -11.96 12.04 -7.79
N SER A 116 -10.72 11.75 -8.20
CA SER A 116 -10.36 10.48 -8.83
C SER A 116 -10.56 9.28 -7.89
N VAL A 117 -10.19 9.42 -6.62
CA VAL A 117 -10.44 8.41 -5.58
C VAL A 117 -11.93 8.18 -5.39
N ALA A 118 -12.73 9.27 -5.27
CA ALA A 118 -14.19 9.19 -5.13
C ALA A 118 -14.83 8.48 -6.33
N PHE A 119 -14.47 8.84 -7.57
CA PHE A 119 -15.04 8.23 -8.76
C PHE A 119 -14.70 6.75 -8.88
N ARG A 120 -13.43 6.39 -8.67
CA ARG A 120 -12.99 4.99 -8.63
C ARG A 120 -13.80 4.19 -7.61
N THR A 121 -13.95 4.73 -6.39
CA THR A 121 -14.70 4.09 -5.31
C THR A 121 -16.18 3.90 -5.69
N ALA A 122 -16.80 4.93 -6.27
CA ALA A 122 -18.18 4.83 -6.74
C ALA A 122 -18.37 3.72 -7.78
N LEU A 123 -17.51 3.63 -8.80
CA LEU A 123 -17.58 2.60 -9.83
C LEU A 123 -17.37 1.19 -9.24
N LEU A 124 -16.34 1.00 -8.42
CA LEU A 124 -16.02 -0.31 -7.84
C LEU A 124 -17.13 -0.82 -6.92
N GLN A 125 -17.67 0.05 -6.05
CA GLN A 125 -18.68 -0.33 -5.06
C GLN A 125 -20.07 -0.45 -5.68
N SER A 126 -20.49 0.52 -6.52
CA SER A 126 -21.83 0.50 -7.13
C SER A 126 -22.02 -0.64 -8.12
N LEU A 127 -20.94 -1.06 -8.79
CA LEU A 127 -20.96 -2.16 -9.75
C LEU A 127 -20.47 -3.48 -9.13
N SER A 128 -20.15 -3.50 -7.82
CA SER A 128 -19.64 -4.69 -7.11
C SER A 128 -18.56 -5.43 -7.90
N LEU A 129 -17.61 -4.67 -8.49
CA LEU A 129 -16.60 -5.23 -9.39
C LEU A 129 -15.61 -6.11 -8.62
N PRO A 130 -15.55 -7.42 -8.94
CA PRO A 130 -14.68 -8.34 -8.24
C PRO A 130 -13.20 -8.07 -8.54
N THR A 131 -12.33 -8.63 -7.70
CA THR A 131 -10.90 -8.76 -7.95
C THR A 131 -10.56 -10.24 -7.95
N ASP A 132 -9.68 -10.67 -8.84
CA ASP A 132 -9.18 -12.05 -8.88
C ASP A 132 -8.05 -12.29 -7.85
N GLU A 133 -7.73 -11.28 -7.05
CA GLU A 133 -6.64 -11.35 -6.09
C GLU A 133 -7.14 -11.76 -4.70
N VAL A 134 -6.26 -12.46 -3.97
CA VAL A 134 -6.47 -12.79 -2.55
C VAL A 134 -6.68 -11.48 -1.78
N ASP A 135 -7.72 -11.45 -0.95
CA ASP A 135 -8.07 -10.31 -0.12
C ASP A 135 -6.90 -9.94 0.79
N PRO A 136 -6.33 -8.72 0.69
CA PRO A 136 -5.27 -8.28 1.61
C PRO A 136 -5.73 -8.29 3.07
N ASP A 137 -7.04 -8.13 3.32
CA ASP A 137 -7.63 -8.15 4.66
C ASP A 137 -7.76 -9.58 5.21
N ALA A 138 -7.58 -10.63 4.36
CA ALA A 138 -7.46 -12.02 4.82
C ALA A 138 -6.22 -12.21 5.73
N HIS A 139 -5.29 -11.27 5.70
CA HIS A 139 -4.17 -11.13 6.62
C HIS A 139 -4.25 -9.75 7.28
N SER A 140 -5.33 -9.46 8.00
CA SER A 140 -5.34 -8.30 8.89
C SER A 140 -4.26 -8.54 9.94
N TYR A 141 -3.18 -7.77 9.83
CA TYR A 141 -2.33 -7.53 10.99
C TYR A 141 -3.23 -6.83 12.00
N GLU A 142 -3.62 -7.54 13.05
CA GLU A 142 -4.10 -6.88 14.25
C GLU A 142 -3.09 -5.78 14.54
N ARG A 143 -3.55 -4.54 14.63
CA ARG A 143 -2.73 -3.48 15.21
C ARG A 143 -2.37 -4.02 16.58
N SER A 144 -1.09 -4.38 16.76
CA SER A 144 -0.59 -4.76 18.07
C SER A 144 -1.05 -3.66 19.02
N SER A 145 -1.81 -4.05 20.04
CA SER A 145 -2.16 -3.14 21.11
C SER A 145 -0.87 -2.57 21.67
N ALA A 146 -0.89 -1.38 22.24
CA ALA A 146 0.32 -0.78 22.84
C ALA A 146 0.96 -1.68 23.92
N GLU A 147 0.26 -2.74 24.33
CA GLU A 147 0.73 -3.79 25.27
C GLU A 147 1.63 -4.85 24.62
N ASP A 148 1.60 -5.01 23.26
CA ASP A 148 2.41 -6.00 22.53
C ASP A 148 3.76 -5.45 22.05
N VAL A 149 4.02 -4.16 22.22
CA VAL A 149 5.29 -3.56 21.84
C VAL A 149 6.33 -3.82 22.92
N LEU A 150 7.40 -4.51 22.56
CA LEU A 150 8.50 -4.80 23.50
C LEU A 150 9.07 -3.51 24.09
N ALA A 151 9.34 -3.53 25.41
CA ALA A 151 10.07 -2.45 26.04
C ALA A 151 11.44 -2.25 25.38
N PRO A 152 11.97 -1.01 25.30
CA PRO A 152 13.23 -0.72 24.63
C PRO A 152 14.39 -1.60 25.06
N GLU A 153 14.45 -1.91 26.37
CA GLU A 153 15.46 -2.77 26.96
C GLU A 153 15.37 -4.22 26.42
N ALA A 154 14.15 -4.72 26.23
CA ALA A 154 13.93 -6.06 25.69
C ALA A 154 14.35 -6.14 24.20
N VAL A 155 14.19 -5.07 23.43
CA VAL A 155 14.68 -4.99 22.06
C VAL A 155 16.20 -5.03 22.00
N ILE A 156 16.89 -4.27 22.88
CA ILE A 156 18.35 -4.26 23.00
C ILE A 156 18.87 -5.65 23.40
N VAL A 157 18.19 -6.31 24.35
CA VAL A 157 18.54 -7.69 24.75
C VAL A 157 18.43 -8.65 23.57
N LYS A 158 17.36 -8.58 22.79
CA LYS A 158 17.18 -9.42 21.58
C LYS A 158 18.28 -9.19 20.53
N ILE A 159 18.65 -7.93 20.29
CA ILE A 159 19.78 -7.61 19.39
C ILE A 159 21.07 -8.28 19.89
N ASN A 160 21.40 -8.12 21.18
CA ASN A 160 22.64 -8.64 21.76
C ASN A 160 22.67 -10.18 21.83
N GLN A 161 21.51 -10.82 21.96
CA GLN A 161 21.36 -12.29 22.01
C GLN A 161 21.30 -12.95 20.62
N SER A 162 21.20 -12.19 19.56
CA SER A 162 21.23 -12.74 18.20
C SER A 162 22.60 -13.36 17.92
N THR A 163 22.60 -14.65 17.59
CA THR A 163 23.82 -15.45 17.31
C THR A 163 24.02 -15.73 15.82
N THR A 164 23.02 -15.41 14.98
CA THR A 164 23.08 -15.57 13.54
C THR A 164 22.59 -14.30 12.82
N ILE A 165 22.96 -14.12 11.56
CA ILE A 165 22.49 -12.99 10.74
C ILE A 165 20.97 -13.05 10.54
N GLU A 166 20.42 -14.27 10.41
CA GLU A 166 18.97 -14.50 10.27
C GLU A 166 18.22 -14.01 11.52
N SER A 167 18.64 -14.44 12.73
CA SER A 167 18.00 -14.01 13.99
C SER A 167 18.12 -12.51 14.22
N LEU A 168 19.23 -11.90 13.82
CA LEU A 168 19.43 -10.44 13.89
C LEU A 168 18.49 -9.73 12.88
N SER A 169 18.30 -10.29 11.67
CA SER A 169 17.39 -9.76 10.65
C SER A 169 15.92 -9.75 11.13
N GLU A 170 15.47 -10.80 11.83
CA GLU A 170 14.13 -10.85 12.43
C GLU A 170 13.89 -9.72 13.43
N VAL A 171 14.88 -9.44 14.29
CA VAL A 171 14.82 -8.30 15.22
C VAL A 171 14.76 -6.97 14.45
N GLY A 172 15.51 -6.84 13.34
CA GLY A 172 15.47 -5.67 12.46
C GLY A 172 14.09 -5.45 11.83
N GLN A 173 13.44 -6.52 11.36
CA GLN A 173 12.07 -6.47 10.85
C GLN A 173 11.07 -6.04 11.93
N TYR A 174 11.19 -6.59 13.15
CA TYR A 174 10.36 -6.20 14.29
C TYR A 174 10.51 -4.70 14.62
N ILE A 175 11.73 -4.17 14.68
CA ILE A 175 11.98 -2.74 14.92
C ILE A 175 11.37 -1.88 13.82
N THR A 176 11.48 -2.32 12.56
CA THR A 176 10.93 -1.60 11.41
C THR A 176 9.41 -1.57 11.44
N ALA A 177 8.77 -2.68 11.77
CA ALA A 177 7.32 -2.80 11.88
C ALA A 177 6.74 -1.92 13.01
N ASN A 178 7.49 -1.77 14.12
CA ASN A 178 7.06 -1.02 15.30
C ASN A 178 7.75 0.35 15.46
N LYS A 179 8.38 0.87 14.41
CA LYS A 179 9.19 2.12 14.47
C LYS A 179 8.44 3.33 15.01
N ASP A 180 7.13 3.42 14.75
CA ASP A 180 6.29 4.56 15.14
C ASP A 180 5.93 4.52 16.64
N SER A 181 6.14 3.38 17.30
CA SER A 181 5.93 3.18 18.74
C SER A 181 7.16 3.58 19.59
N TYR A 182 8.31 3.87 18.96
CA TYR A 182 9.53 4.23 19.66
C TYR A 182 9.97 5.68 19.37
N PRO A 183 10.42 6.45 20.39
CA PRO A 183 11.03 7.76 20.17
C PRO A 183 12.24 7.69 19.24
N VAL A 184 12.48 8.75 18.46
CA VAL A 184 13.55 8.80 17.44
C VAL A 184 14.93 8.51 18.04
N GLY A 185 15.24 9.04 19.24
CA GLY A 185 16.52 8.79 19.92
C GLY A 185 16.75 7.33 20.29
N LEU A 186 15.69 6.55 20.56
CA LEU A 186 15.78 5.10 20.80
C LEU A 186 16.02 4.32 19.49
N LEU A 187 15.40 4.74 18.39
CA LEU A 187 15.65 4.11 17.10
C LEU A 187 17.12 4.26 16.66
N ASP A 188 17.75 5.38 16.99
CA ASP A 188 19.18 5.58 16.70
C ASP A 188 20.05 4.69 17.58
N GLN A 189 19.69 4.48 18.86
CA GLN A 189 20.36 3.50 19.73
C GLN A 189 20.20 2.06 19.21
N PHE A 190 19.00 1.67 18.77
CA PHE A 190 18.76 0.35 18.16
C PHE A 190 19.62 0.15 16.93
N ARG A 191 19.72 1.15 16.04
CA ARG A 191 20.59 1.10 14.86
C ARG A 191 22.06 0.93 15.18
N ALA A 192 22.54 1.64 16.20
CA ALA A 192 23.92 1.52 16.65
C ALA A 192 24.22 0.10 17.16
N LYS A 193 23.34 -0.42 18.04
CA LYS A 193 23.47 -1.78 18.59
C LYS A 193 23.34 -2.87 17.52
N PHE A 194 22.43 -2.68 16.56
CA PHE A 194 22.26 -3.60 15.44
C PHE A 194 23.53 -3.70 14.58
N LYS A 195 24.15 -2.56 14.24
CA LYS A 195 25.42 -2.52 13.50
C LYS A 195 26.57 -3.16 14.28
N GLU A 196 26.66 -2.91 15.57
CA GLU A 196 27.66 -3.52 16.45
C GLU A 196 27.53 -5.04 16.44
N GLN A 197 26.31 -5.57 16.59
CA GLN A 197 26.09 -7.02 16.58
C GLN A 197 26.28 -7.64 15.20
N GLN A 198 25.88 -6.96 14.14
CA GLN A 198 26.10 -7.38 12.77
C GLN A 198 27.60 -7.54 12.46
N SER A 199 28.43 -6.61 12.92
CA SER A 199 29.89 -6.69 12.73
C SER A 199 30.51 -7.89 13.45
N LYS A 200 29.95 -8.31 14.59
CA LYS A 200 30.40 -9.50 15.32
C LYS A 200 30.02 -10.81 14.66
N LEU A 201 28.91 -10.81 13.92
CA LEU A 201 28.35 -12.00 13.24
C LEU A 201 28.83 -12.16 11.80
N THR A 202 29.44 -11.13 11.22
CA THR A 202 30.03 -11.20 9.88
C THR A 202 31.49 -11.56 9.98
N PRO A 203 31.95 -12.73 9.52
CA PRO A 203 33.37 -13.12 9.59
C PRO A 203 34.21 -12.09 8.83
N THR A 204 35.27 -11.64 9.50
CA THR A 204 36.23 -10.74 8.86
C THR A 204 37.01 -11.54 7.82
N LYS A 205 37.14 -11.03 6.60
CA LYS A 205 37.88 -11.63 5.47
C LYS A 205 39.32 -12.09 5.78
N LEU A 206 39.84 -11.79 6.96
CA LEU A 206 41.16 -12.17 7.45
C LEU A 206 41.23 -13.60 8.02
N GLU A 207 40.11 -14.22 8.39
CA GLU A 207 40.11 -15.60 8.91
C GLU A 207 40.01 -16.65 7.80
N GLU A 208 39.45 -16.31 6.63
CA GLU A 208 39.42 -17.21 5.46
C GLU A 208 40.79 -17.37 4.79
N GLU A 209 41.71 -16.39 4.89
CA GLU A 209 43.06 -16.51 4.33
C GLU A 209 44.02 -17.38 5.21
N ILE A 210 43.69 -17.66 6.46
CA ILE A 210 44.55 -18.45 7.38
C ILE A 210 44.23 -19.94 7.31
N GLU A 211 43.01 -20.34 6.94
CA GLU A 211 42.70 -21.79 6.72
C GLU A 211 43.31 -22.35 5.45
N ASP A 212 43.57 -21.53 4.43
CA ASP A 212 44.12 -22.00 3.15
C ASP A 212 45.66 -22.22 3.20
N VAL A 213 46.35 -21.76 4.24
CA VAL A 213 47.81 -21.91 4.39
C VAL A 213 48.20 -23.17 5.18
N SER A 214 47.25 -23.84 5.85
CA SER A 214 47.53 -25.04 6.67
C SER A 214 47.64 -26.37 5.87
N THR A 215 47.46 -26.34 4.54
CA THR A 215 47.47 -27.52 3.67
C THR A 215 48.72 -27.63 2.77
N ILE A 216 49.82 -26.94 3.05
CA ILE A 216 51.08 -27.11 2.30
C ILE A 216 51.90 -28.20 2.95
N GLU A 217 51.88 -29.42 2.35
CA GLU A 217 52.77 -30.51 2.66
C GLU A 217 54.23 -30.12 2.40
N PRO A 218 55.21 -30.51 3.28
CA PRO A 218 56.63 -30.22 3.05
C PRO A 218 57.17 -31.08 1.92
N ALA A 219 57.80 -30.43 0.94
CA ALA A 219 58.49 -31.08 -0.16
C ALA A 219 59.55 -32.08 0.33
N ARG A 220 59.46 -33.34 -0.13
CA ARG A 220 60.45 -34.37 0.09
C ARG A 220 61.77 -33.97 -0.60
N VAL A 221 62.79 -33.77 0.18
CA VAL A 221 64.17 -33.72 -0.32
C VAL A 221 64.65 -35.14 -0.55
N THR A 222 64.92 -35.50 -1.82
CA THR A 222 65.64 -36.75 -2.21
C THR A 222 67.11 -36.41 -2.32
N VAL A 223 67.94 -37.18 -1.57
CA VAL A 223 69.37 -37.25 -1.70
C VAL A 223 69.73 -38.19 -2.89
#